data_05cac23a5c02fb516f8b66e7558cfeb6
#
_entry.id   05cac23a5c02fb516f8b66e7558cfeb6
#
_cell.length_a   1.000
_cell.length_b   1.000
_cell.length_c   1.000
_cell.angle_alpha   90.00
_cell.angle_beta   90.00
_cell.angle_gamma   90.00
#
_symmetry.space_group_name_H-M   'P 1'
#
loop_
_entity.id
_entity.type
_entity.pdbx_description
1 polymer ?
#
loop_
_entity_poly.entity_id
_entity_poly.type
_entity_poly.pdbx_seq_one_letter_code
_entity_poly.pdbx_strand_id
1 'polypeptide(L)'
;MTEIQRLLIHTIDELNVQEKRDNRPRFSISFIRNHPGLFVAMYAAFLATLVVMLRSETLVDSVLLLVVLFILFNAFFFFDVYPRYRYEDIDVLDFRVCYNGEWYNTRFVPRQLIDRILQSPDVDSEQKAQLKKMVATKGELSFYDVFTLTRGGAAQ
;
A
#
# COMPACT_ATOMS: atom_id res chain seq x y z
N MET A 1 -21.02 13.90 5.83
CA MET A 1 -19.55 13.68 6.05
C MET A 1 -19.19 14.40 7.33
N THR A 2 -18.63 13.68 8.31
CA THR A 2 -18.24 14.28 9.60
C THR A 2 -16.93 15.07 9.43
N GLU A 3 -16.68 16.03 10.34
CA GLU A 3 -15.43 16.82 10.33
C GLU A 3 -14.19 15.93 10.48
N ILE A 4 -14.25 14.92 11.36
CA ILE A 4 -13.14 13.96 11.54
C ILE A 4 -12.87 13.22 10.23
N GLN A 5 -13.92 12.80 9.50
CA GLN A 5 -13.78 12.15 8.20
C GLN A 5 -13.08 13.06 7.19
N ARG A 6 -13.46 14.34 7.13
CA ARG A 6 -12.84 15.33 6.26
C ARG A 6 -11.35 15.50 6.55
N LEU A 7 -10.99 15.61 7.85
CA LEU A 7 -9.61 15.73 8.30
C LEU A 7 -8.79 14.47 8.00
N LEU A 8 -9.37 13.27 8.16
CA LEU A 8 -8.73 12.02 7.78
C LEU A 8 -8.45 11.95 6.27
N ILE A 9 -9.44 12.27 5.42
CA ILE A 9 -9.27 12.28 3.96
C ILE A 9 -8.16 13.23 3.56
N HIS A 10 -8.14 14.45 4.12
CA HIS A 10 -7.09 15.43 3.84
C HIS A 10 -5.70 14.91 4.24
N THR A 11 -5.58 14.29 5.41
CA THR A 11 -4.31 13.72 5.87
C THR A 11 -3.85 12.55 5.01
N ILE A 12 -4.78 11.71 4.52
CA ILE A 12 -4.48 10.62 3.59
C ILE A 12 -3.98 11.19 2.25
N ASP A 13 -4.58 12.26 1.75
CA ASP A 13 -4.13 12.92 0.53
C ASP A 13 -2.74 13.56 0.71
N GLU A 14 -2.46 14.21 1.84
CA GLU A 14 -1.13 14.70 2.20
C GLU A 14 -0.10 13.55 2.19
N LEU A 15 -0.45 12.40 2.79
CA LEU A 15 0.39 11.19 2.82
C LEU A 15 0.65 10.64 1.41
N ASN A 16 -0.37 10.58 0.55
CA ASN A 16 -0.23 10.17 -0.84
C ASN A 16 0.74 11.07 -1.61
N VAL A 17 0.69 12.38 -1.39
CA VAL A 17 1.61 13.34 -2.02
C VAL A 17 3.03 13.14 -1.51
N GLN A 18 3.22 13.01 -0.19
CA GLN A 18 4.54 12.81 0.43
C GLN A 18 5.21 11.52 -0.06
N GLU A 19 4.46 10.43 -0.13
CA GLU A 19 4.95 9.12 -0.58
C GLU A 19 4.92 8.96 -2.11
N LYS A 20 4.48 10.00 -2.85
CA LYS A 20 4.35 9.99 -4.31
C LYS A 20 3.48 8.84 -4.83
N ARG A 21 2.38 8.56 -4.15
CA ARG A 21 1.41 7.52 -4.51
C ARG A 21 0.39 8.06 -5.51
N ASP A 22 0.49 7.66 -6.77
CA ASP A 22 -0.32 8.19 -7.87
C ASP A 22 -0.96 7.10 -8.76
N ASN A 23 -0.86 5.82 -8.36
CA ASN A 23 -1.30 4.65 -9.13
C ASN A 23 -0.58 4.48 -10.47
N ARG A 24 0.53 5.20 -10.70
CA ARG A 24 1.25 5.11 -11.97
C ARG A 24 2.41 4.13 -11.88
N PRO A 25 2.59 3.29 -12.92
CA PRO A 25 3.77 2.45 -12.98
C PRO A 25 5.02 3.31 -13.17
N ARG A 26 6.07 2.97 -12.43
CA ARG A 26 7.38 3.66 -12.48
C ARG A 26 8.45 2.64 -12.77
N PHE A 27 9.32 2.97 -13.74
CA PHE A 27 10.48 2.13 -14.00
C PHE A 27 11.46 2.20 -12.83
N SER A 28 11.90 1.02 -12.37
CA SER A 28 12.80 0.87 -11.23
C SER A 28 13.86 -0.19 -11.54
N ILE A 29 15.10 0.12 -11.23
CA ILE A 29 16.23 -0.83 -11.30
C ILE A 29 16.56 -1.44 -9.94
N SER A 30 15.67 -1.28 -8.96
CA SER A 30 15.88 -1.76 -7.59
C SER A 30 16.13 -3.26 -7.54
N PHE A 31 15.44 -4.02 -8.39
CA PHE A 31 15.63 -5.48 -8.49
C PHE A 31 17.08 -5.85 -8.88
N ILE A 32 17.64 -5.21 -9.91
CA ILE A 32 19.02 -5.48 -10.33
C ILE A 32 20.00 -5.12 -9.21
N ARG A 33 19.78 -3.98 -8.55
CA ARG A 33 20.67 -3.50 -7.49
C ARG A 33 20.64 -4.38 -6.25
N ASN A 34 19.46 -4.85 -5.87
CA ASN A 34 19.27 -5.63 -4.64
C ASN A 34 19.54 -7.13 -4.84
N HIS A 35 19.34 -7.64 -6.07
CA HIS A 35 19.44 -9.08 -6.39
C HIS A 35 20.19 -9.34 -7.71
N PRO A 36 21.45 -8.86 -7.85
CA PRO A 36 22.18 -8.97 -9.12
C PRO A 36 22.41 -10.41 -9.56
N GLY A 37 22.68 -11.33 -8.62
CA GLY A 37 22.85 -12.75 -8.92
C GLY A 37 21.58 -13.41 -9.45
N LEU A 38 20.43 -13.06 -8.86
CA LEU A 38 19.14 -13.58 -9.33
C LEU A 38 18.79 -13.04 -10.72
N PHE A 39 19.09 -11.77 -10.98
CA PHE A 39 18.91 -11.18 -12.31
C PHE A 39 19.73 -11.92 -13.36
N VAL A 40 21.03 -12.15 -13.12
CA VAL A 40 21.88 -12.89 -14.06
C VAL A 40 21.40 -14.32 -14.24
N ALA A 41 21.04 -15.02 -13.17
CA ALA A 41 20.51 -16.39 -13.23
C ALA A 41 19.22 -16.49 -14.06
N MET A 42 18.31 -15.52 -13.89
CA MET A 42 17.06 -15.46 -14.65
C MET A 42 17.30 -15.32 -16.16
N TYR A 43 18.22 -14.44 -16.58
CA TYR A 43 18.56 -14.26 -17.97
C TYR A 43 19.35 -15.45 -18.54
N ALA A 44 20.26 -16.04 -17.77
CA ALA A 44 20.98 -17.24 -18.18
C ALA A 44 20.01 -18.43 -18.40
N ALA A 45 19.06 -18.63 -17.49
CA ALA A 45 18.04 -19.66 -17.61
C ALA A 45 17.16 -19.44 -18.86
N PHE A 46 16.73 -18.19 -19.11
CA PHE A 46 15.97 -17.84 -20.31
C PHE A 46 16.74 -18.16 -21.58
N LEU A 47 18.01 -17.74 -21.69
CA LEU A 47 18.84 -17.99 -22.86
C LEU A 47 19.09 -19.50 -23.07
N ALA A 48 19.35 -20.25 -21.99
CA ALA A 48 19.51 -21.70 -22.08
C ALA A 48 18.23 -22.38 -22.60
N THR A 49 17.07 -22.01 -22.07
CA THR A 49 15.77 -22.52 -22.53
C THR A 49 15.52 -22.15 -23.96
N LEU A 50 15.80 -20.91 -24.36
CA LEU A 50 15.64 -20.45 -25.75
C LEU A 50 16.49 -21.28 -26.74
N VAL A 51 17.76 -21.55 -26.39
CA VAL A 51 18.65 -22.37 -27.23
C VAL A 51 18.12 -23.80 -27.36
N VAL A 52 17.62 -24.40 -26.29
CA VAL A 52 17.04 -25.76 -26.33
C VAL A 52 15.79 -25.77 -27.20
N MET A 53 14.90 -24.79 -27.09
CA MET A 53 13.68 -24.72 -27.90
C MET A 53 13.96 -24.50 -29.38
N LEU A 54 14.93 -23.66 -29.73
CA LEU A 54 15.31 -23.41 -31.12
C LEU A 54 15.93 -24.63 -31.79
N ARG A 55 16.51 -25.58 -31.02
CA ARG A 55 17.06 -26.83 -31.51
C ARG A 55 16.05 -27.97 -31.59
N SER A 56 14.89 -27.81 -31.02
CA SER A 56 13.84 -28.83 -30.96
C SER A 56 12.79 -28.58 -32.06
N GLU A 57 12.61 -29.53 -32.96
CA GLU A 57 11.58 -29.45 -34.00
C GLU A 57 10.16 -29.34 -33.45
N THR A 58 9.92 -29.88 -32.23
CA THR A 58 8.60 -29.87 -31.60
C THR A 58 8.33 -28.62 -30.79
N LEU A 59 9.37 -27.90 -30.32
CA LEU A 59 9.22 -26.74 -29.39
C LEU A 59 9.44 -25.39 -30.09
N VAL A 60 9.98 -25.38 -31.33
CA VAL A 60 10.33 -24.14 -32.03
C VAL A 60 9.13 -23.22 -32.23
N ASP A 61 7.94 -23.77 -32.46
CA ASP A 61 6.71 -22.98 -32.63
C ASP A 61 6.28 -22.26 -31.34
N SER A 62 6.75 -22.72 -30.17
CA SER A 62 6.45 -22.11 -28.86
C SER A 62 7.47 -21.04 -28.44
N VAL A 63 8.51 -20.79 -29.23
CA VAL A 63 9.55 -19.78 -28.90
C VAL A 63 8.96 -18.39 -28.74
N LEU A 64 8.02 -17.99 -29.61
CA LEU A 64 7.35 -16.70 -29.50
C LEU A 64 6.61 -16.54 -28.15
N LEU A 65 5.92 -17.60 -27.72
CA LEU A 65 5.22 -17.62 -26.43
C LEU A 65 6.21 -17.46 -25.28
N LEU A 66 7.35 -18.17 -25.30
CA LEU A 66 8.39 -18.03 -24.28
C LEU A 66 8.89 -16.58 -24.19
N VAL A 67 9.18 -15.94 -25.32
CA VAL A 67 9.67 -14.55 -25.38
C VAL A 67 8.62 -13.59 -24.79
N VAL A 68 7.35 -13.71 -25.18
CA VAL A 68 6.27 -12.87 -24.67
C VAL A 68 6.10 -13.05 -23.17
N LEU A 69 6.08 -14.28 -22.66
CA LEU A 69 5.98 -14.55 -21.22
C LEU A 69 7.19 -13.98 -20.46
N PHE A 70 8.39 -14.08 -21.01
CA PHE A 70 9.59 -13.51 -20.39
C PHE A 70 9.53 -11.98 -20.32
N ILE A 71 9.04 -11.31 -21.37
CA ILE A 71 8.83 -9.84 -21.35
C ILE A 71 7.81 -9.45 -20.29
N LEU A 72 6.67 -10.14 -20.22
CA LEU A 72 5.65 -9.89 -19.20
C LEU A 72 6.20 -10.13 -17.80
N PHE A 73 6.95 -11.22 -17.61
CA PHE A 73 7.60 -11.54 -16.33
C PHE A 73 8.57 -10.45 -15.90
N ASN A 74 9.39 -9.92 -16.83
CA ASN A 74 10.29 -8.81 -16.55
C ASN A 74 9.54 -7.53 -16.12
N ALA A 75 8.33 -7.28 -16.63
CA ALA A 75 7.56 -6.12 -16.25
C ALA A 75 7.29 -6.08 -14.73
N PHE A 76 7.08 -7.23 -14.08
CA PHE A 76 6.90 -7.29 -12.62
C PHE A 76 8.14 -6.87 -11.81
N PHE A 77 9.34 -7.00 -12.37
CA PHE A 77 10.59 -6.64 -11.69
C PHE A 77 11.06 -5.22 -11.98
N PHE A 78 10.61 -4.64 -13.08
CA PHE A 78 11.06 -3.32 -13.53
C PHE A 78 10.01 -2.22 -13.41
N PHE A 79 8.77 -2.57 -13.06
CA PHE A 79 7.73 -1.58 -12.85
C PHE A 79 7.13 -1.70 -11.45
N ASP A 80 7.42 -0.70 -10.63
CA ASP A 80 6.81 -0.52 -9.32
C ASP A 80 5.54 0.33 -9.47
N VAL A 81 4.46 -0.09 -8.82
CA VAL A 81 3.23 0.70 -8.71
C VAL A 81 3.02 1.04 -7.24
N TYR A 82 2.85 2.34 -6.95
CA TYR A 82 2.54 2.83 -5.62
C TYR A 82 1.06 3.21 -5.58
N PRO A 83 0.16 2.29 -5.16
CA PRO A 83 -1.26 2.56 -5.09
C PRO A 83 -1.55 3.66 -4.07
N ARG A 84 -2.53 4.52 -4.41
CA ARG A 84 -2.98 5.58 -3.50
C ARG A 84 -3.75 4.96 -2.33
N TYR A 85 -3.47 5.46 -1.14
CA TYR A 85 -4.29 5.20 0.03
C TYR A 85 -5.66 5.89 -0.12
N ARG A 86 -6.72 5.23 0.35
CA ARG A 86 -8.08 5.75 0.34
C ARG A 86 -8.68 5.68 1.73
N TYR A 87 -9.63 6.55 2.00
CA TYR A 87 -10.37 6.55 3.27
C TYR A 87 -11.13 5.22 3.48
N GLU A 88 -11.69 4.66 2.42
CA GLU A 88 -12.45 3.41 2.42
C GLU A 88 -11.58 2.20 2.80
N ASP A 89 -10.28 2.28 2.56
CA ASP A 89 -9.32 1.20 2.79
C ASP A 89 -8.70 1.22 4.20
N ILE A 90 -9.12 2.15 5.09
CA ILE A 90 -8.55 2.28 6.44
C ILE A 90 -8.74 1.01 7.28
N ASP A 91 -9.84 0.30 7.13
CA ASP A 91 -10.13 -0.96 7.83
C ASP A 91 -9.71 -2.21 7.05
N VAL A 92 -9.03 -2.05 5.92
CA VAL A 92 -8.62 -3.11 5.00
C VAL A 92 -7.09 -3.03 4.76
N LEU A 93 -6.62 -3.61 3.66
CA LEU A 93 -5.23 -3.92 3.35
C LEU A 93 -4.23 -2.75 3.43
N ASP A 94 -4.61 -1.52 3.15
CA ASP A 94 -3.65 -0.40 3.09
C ASP A 94 -3.23 0.12 4.47
N PHE A 95 -4.12 0.00 5.47
CA PHE A 95 -3.87 0.51 6.83
C PHE A 95 -3.83 -0.59 7.89
N ARG A 96 -4.30 -1.79 7.54
CA ARG A 96 -4.27 -2.97 8.39
C ARG A 96 -3.89 -4.19 7.56
N VAL A 97 -3.16 -5.11 8.16
CA VAL A 97 -2.86 -6.42 7.59
C VAL A 97 -3.34 -7.53 8.52
N CYS A 98 -3.89 -8.59 7.96
CA CYS A 98 -4.22 -9.79 8.71
C CYS A 98 -3.07 -10.80 8.57
N TYR A 99 -2.52 -11.22 9.69
CA TYR A 99 -1.50 -12.26 9.74
C TYR A 99 -1.87 -13.29 10.82
N ASN A 100 -1.91 -14.56 10.46
CA ASN A 100 -2.34 -15.65 11.35
C ASN A 100 -3.71 -15.43 12.04
N GLY A 101 -4.65 -14.75 11.36
CA GLY A 101 -5.96 -14.44 11.91
C GLY A 101 -6.02 -13.20 12.81
N GLU A 102 -4.90 -12.55 13.06
CA GLU A 102 -4.82 -11.30 13.83
C GLU A 102 -4.61 -10.09 12.92
N TRP A 103 -5.22 -8.96 13.31
CA TRP A 103 -5.14 -7.70 12.56
C TRP A 103 -4.10 -6.76 13.18
N TYR A 104 -3.14 -6.36 12.35
CA TYR A 104 -2.08 -5.40 12.71
C TYR A 104 -2.26 -4.09 11.97
N ASN A 105 -2.16 -2.97 12.69
CA ASN A 105 -2.18 -1.65 12.06
C ASN A 105 -0.81 -1.36 11.42
N THR A 106 -0.83 -0.89 10.19
CA THR A 106 0.39 -0.60 9.41
C THR A 106 0.80 0.87 9.47
N ARG A 107 -0.12 1.75 9.85
CA ARG A 107 0.09 3.21 9.86
C ARG A 107 -0.50 3.86 11.10
N PHE A 108 0.25 4.83 11.61
CA PHE A 108 -0.16 5.68 12.72
C PHE A 108 -0.45 7.10 12.21
N VAL A 109 -1.40 7.76 12.84
CA VAL A 109 -1.75 9.14 12.50
C VAL A 109 -0.68 10.11 13.01
N PRO A 110 -0.34 11.16 12.24
CA PRO A 110 0.54 12.21 12.71
C PRO A 110 -0.12 12.98 13.88
N ARG A 111 0.68 13.39 14.86
CA ARG A 111 0.19 14.20 16.02
C ARG A 111 -0.57 15.45 15.57
N GLN A 112 -0.16 16.06 14.47
CA GLN A 112 -0.84 17.21 13.88
C GLN A 112 -2.32 16.95 13.55
N LEU A 113 -2.68 15.73 13.11
CA LEU A 113 -4.07 15.38 12.87
C LEU A 113 -4.85 15.33 14.19
N ILE A 114 -4.27 14.74 15.24
CA ILE A 114 -4.90 14.67 16.56
C ILE A 114 -5.16 16.09 17.08
N ASP A 115 -4.18 16.99 16.98
CA ASP A 115 -4.31 18.38 17.42
C ASP A 115 -5.37 19.12 16.62
N ARG A 116 -5.42 18.96 15.29
CA ARG A 116 -6.48 19.53 14.42
C ARG A 116 -7.87 19.07 14.83
N ILE A 117 -8.07 17.78 15.13
CA ILE A 117 -9.35 17.24 15.58
C ILE A 117 -9.75 17.86 16.93
N LEU A 118 -8.81 17.95 17.88
CA LEU A 118 -9.08 18.49 19.20
C LEU A 118 -9.41 20.00 19.19
N GLN A 119 -8.80 20.76 18.26
CA GLN A 119 -9.00 22.20 18.12
C GLN A 119 -10.21 22.56 17.25
N SER A 120 -10.67 21.66 16.38
CA SER A 120 -11.79 21.95 15.47
C SER A 120 -13.07 22.21 16.27
N PRO A 121 -13.79 23.33 16.04
CA PRO A 121 -15.06 23.61 16.69
C PRO A 121 -16.18 22.67 16.23
N ASP A 122 -16.06 22.09 15.03
CA ASP A 122 -17.09 21.29 14.39
C ASP A 122 -17.05 19.81 14.83
N VAL A 123 -16.12 19.43 15.67
CA VAL A 123 -16.03 18.08 16.26
C VAL A 123 -16.73 18.07 17.62
N ASP A 124 -17.59 17.08 17.82
CA ASP A 124 -18.35 16.92 19.04
C ASP A 124 -17.43 16.75 20.28
N SER A 125 -17.87 17.30 21.41
CA SER A 125 -17.16 17.23 22.69
C SER A 125 -16.95 15.80 23.17
N GLU A 126 -17.90 14.90 22.91
CA GLU A 126 -17.81 13.49 23.26
C GLU A 126 -16.71 12.79 22.44
N GLN A 127 -16.66 13.02 21.11
CA GLN A 127 -15.63 12.49 20.25
C GLN A 127 -14.23 12.99 20.65
N LYS A 128 -14.10 14.26 21.05
CA LYS A 128 -12.85 14.81 21.58
C LYS A 128 -12.43 14.14 22.90
N ALA A 129 -13.39 13.87 23.78
CA ALA A 129 -13.11 13.19 25.05
C ALA A 129 -12.66 11.74 24.82
N GLN A 130 -13.31 11.03 23.90
CA GLN A 130 -12.91 9.69 23.49
C GLN A 130 -11.52 9.67 22.86
N LEU A 131 -11.23 10.62 21.95
CA LEU A 131 -9.90 10.74 21.33
C LEU A 131 -8.80 10.99 22.38
N LYS A 132 -9.02 11.91 23.34
CA LYS A 132 -8.09 12.16 24.44
C LYS A 132 -7.84 10.91 25.29
N LYS A 133 -8.89 10.15 25.60
CA LYS A 133 -8.79 8.90 26.35
C LYS A 133 -7.96 7.87 25.57
N MET A 134 -8.19 7.74 24.27
CA MET A 134 -7.43 6.82 23.42
C MET A 134 -5.95 7.19 23.35
N VAL A 135 -5.63 8.48 23.18
CA VAL A 135 -4.23 8.98 23.21
C VAL A 135 -3.57 8.69 24.55
N ALA A 136 -4.28 8.93 25.68
CA ALA A 136 -3.74 8.67 27.02
C ALA A 136 -3.49 7.19 27.28
N THR A 137 -4.30 6.28 26.68
CA THR A 137 -4.19 4.83 26.90
C THR A 137 -3.18 4.16 25.98
N LYS A 138 -3.16 4.54 24.68
CA LYS A 138 -2.35 3.87 23.64
C LYS A 138 -1.05 4.63 23.32
N GLY A 139 -0.97 5.92 23.59
CA GLY A 139 0.15 6.80 23.21
C GLY A 139 0.12 7.19 21.73
N GLU A 140 0.21 6.21 20.83
CA GLU A 140 0.11 6.41 19.38
C GLU A 140 -1.21 5.83 18.88
N LEU A 141 -1.89 6.56 17.98
CA LEU A 141 -3.14 6.13 17.39
C LEU A 141 -2.91 5.73 15.93
N SER A 142 -3.53 4.63 15.53
CA SER A 142 -3.60 4.22 14.13
C SER A 142 -4.67 5.01 13.37
N PHE A 143 -4.62 5.01 12.04
CA PHE A 143 -5.72 5.53 11.21
C PHE A 143 -7.02 4.82 11.51
N TYR A 144 -6.98 3.53 11.81
CA TYR A 144 -8.15 2.75 12.18
C TYR A 144 -8.77 3.21 13.51
N ASP A 145 -7.96 3.56 14.52
CA ASP A 145 -8.47 4.05 15.78
C ASP A 145 -9.28 5.34 15.60
N VAL A 146 -8.77 6.28 14.80
CA VAL A 146 -9.48 7.54 14.52
C VAL A 146 -10.69 7.32 13.61
N PHE A 147 -10.61 6.37 12.67
CA PHE A 147 -11.72 5.99 11.82
C PHE A 147 -12.92 5.42 12.61
N THR A 148 -12.68 4.64 13.65
CA THR A 148 -13.75 4.09 14.50
C THR A 148 -14.57 5.20 15.19
N LEU A 149 -13.95 6.36 15.50
CA LEU A 149 -14.68 7.50 16.05
C LEU A 149 -15.71 8.08 15.06
N THR A 150 -15.48 7.93 13.76
CA THR A 150 -16.42 8.39 12.73
C THR A 150 -17.64 7.47 12.59
N ARG A 151 -17.51 6.19 12.98
CA ARG A 151 -18.59 5.18 12.94
C ARG A 151 -19.40 5.16 14.24
N GLY A 152 -18.78 5.43 15.38
CA GLY A 152 -19.45 5.43 16.69
C GLY A 152 -20.56 6.48 16.85
N GLY A 153 -20.53 7.55 16.07
CA GLY A 153 -21.60 8.56 16.03
C GLY A 153 -22.82 8.19 15.20
N ALA A 154 -22.81 7.05 14.50
CA ALA A 154 -23.92 6.60 13.62
C ALA A 154 -24.76 5.46 14.24
N ALA A 155 -24.46 5.04 15.47
CA ALA A 155 -25.14 3.94 16.18
C ALA A 155 -25.81 4.41 17.47
N GLN A 156 -26.59 5.50 17.39
CA GLN A 156 -27.63 5.86 18.36
C GLN A 156 -28.94 6.17 17.65
#